data_da8888938d392d8a0d385b83cd47ec90
#
_entry.id   da8888938d392d8a0d385b83cd47ec90
#
_cell.length_a   1.000
_cell.length_b   1.000
_cell.length_c   1.000
_cell.angle_alpha   90.00
_cell.angle_beta   90.00
_cell.angle_gamma   90.00
#
_symmetry.space_group_name_H-M   'P 1'
#
loop_
_entity.id
_entity.type
_entity.pdbx_description
1 polymer ?
#
loop_
_entity_poly.entity_id
_entity_poly.type
_entity_poly.pdbx_seq_one_letter_code
_entity_poly.pdbx_strand_id
1 'polypeptide(L)'
;MVEGSKIEWTDHTFNPWIGCQKVAPECDHCYAEAQNMRWHNGTNWGPKAPRKRTASAYWRAPLRWNAAADAFAAEHGRRQRVFCASLADVFDNAVPPEWRSDLWALIEETPQIDWLLLTKRAGNIAKMLPDSWGAGWANVAVGVTAGTLATAKRDIPILQATPAARPARPKAVGRAGRRAGAPPGRTPRRPVPPPERLRRAPRLRGQR
;
A
#
# COMPACT_ATOMS: atom_id res chain seq x y z
N MET A 1 9.05 -2.55 12.33
CA MET A 1 7.88 -2.71 11.41
C MET A 1 6.87 -1.69 11.84
N VAL A 2 6.39 -0.87 10.94
CA VAL A 2 5.40 0.15 11.27
C VAL A 2 4.06 -0.57 11.42
N GLU A 3 3.60 -0.76 12.65
CA GLU A 3 2.21 -1.07 12.93
C GLU A 3 1.41 0.19 12.63
N GLY A 4 0.44 0.05 11.75
CA GLY A 4 -0.37 1.15 11.25
C GLY A 4 0.06 1.65 9.87
N SER A 5 -0.89 1.72 8.97
CA SER A 5 -0.70 2.30 7.63
C SER A 5 -1.01 3.79 7.65
N LYS A 6 -0.21 4.60 6.92
CA LYS A 6 -0.56 6.00 6.66
C LYS A 6 -1.56 6.15 5.51
N ILE A 7 -2.02 5.05 4.94
CA ILE A 7 -3.00 5.01 3.87
C ILE A 7 -4.40 5.02 4.50
N GLU A 8 -5.17 6.06 4.29
CA GLU A 8 -6.46 6.32 4.95
C GLU A 8 -7.50 5.18 4.87
N TRP A 9 -7.46 4.39 3.79
CA TRP A 9 -8.45 3.35 3.55
C TRP A 9 -8.03 1.95 4.02
N THR A 10 -6.86 1.82 4.68
CA THR A 10 -6.36 0.55 5.22
C THR A 10 -5.65 0.75 6.55
N ASP A 11 -5.72 -0.26 7.42
CA ASP A 11 -5.08 -0.23 8.73
C ASP A 11 -3.66 -0.77 8.66
N HIS A 12 -3.43 -1.76 7.79
CA HIS A 12 -2.14 -2.41 7.59
C HIS A 12 -1.79 -2.54 6.12
N THR A 13 -0.50 -2.69 5.82
CA THR A 13 -0.02 -3.14 4.51
C THR A 13 0.72 -4.46 4.67
N PHE A 14 0.42 -5.42 3.81
CA PHE A 14 1.11 -6.69 3.76
C PHE A 14 1.70 -6.92 2.37
N ASN A 15 3.00 -7.14 2.30
CA ASN A 15 3.73 -7.40 1.07
C ASN A 15 4.33 -8.80 1.12
N PRO A 16 3.66 -9.83 0.60
CA PRO A 16 4.16 -11.20 0.60
C PRO A 16 5.47 -11.33 -0.20
N TRP A 17 5.64 -10.46 -1.18
CA TRP A 17 6.86 -10.27 -1.98
C TRP A 17 7.02 -8.80 -2.36
N ILE A 18 8.19 -8.47 -2.90
CA ILE A 18 8.53 -7.14 -3.40
C ILE A 18 8.92 -7.28 -4.87
N GLY A 19 8.53 -6.29 -5.66
CA GLY A 19 8.90 -6.19 -7.06
C GLY A 19 7.72 -6.28 -8.00
N CYS A 20 7.84 -5.56 -9.11
CA CYS A 20 6.81 -5.47 -10.13
C CYS A 20 7.44 -5.03 -11.46
N GLN A 21 6.62 -4.84 -12.50
CA GLN A 21 6.98 -4.19 -13.76
C GLN A 21 5.82 -3.36 -14.27
N LYS A 22 6.12 -2.37 -15.08
CA LYS A 22 5.12 -1.53 -15.74
C LYS A 22 4.29 -2.36 -16.73
N VAL A 23 2.98 -2.19 -16.70
CA VAL A 23 2.02 -2.87 -17.58
C VAL A 23 0.90 -1.96 -18.09
N ALA A 24 0.79 -0.76 -17.52
CA ALA A 24 -0.26 0.21 -17.84
C ALA A 24 0.24 1.64 -17.61
N PRO A 25 -0.38 2.66 -18.19
CA PRO A 25 -0.02 4.06 -17.99
C PRO A 25 0.00 4.50 -16.52
N GLU A 26 -0.82 3.88 -15.68
CA GLU A 26 -0.86 4.12 -14.23
C GLU A 26 0.42 3.69 -13.51
N CYS A 27 1.33 3.00 -14.20
CA CYS A 27 2.64 2.64 -13.67
C CYS A 27 3.71 3.73 -13.87
N ASP A 28 3.46 4.78 -14.66
CA ASP A 28 4.49 5.78 -14.99
C ASP A 28 4.96 6.60 -13.79
N HIS A 29 4.09 6.77 -12.79
CA HIS A 29 4.40 7.46 -11.53
C HIS A 29 4.18 6.54 -10.32
N CYS A 30 4.67 5.29 -10.43
CA CYS A 30 4.47 4.30 -9.39
C CYS A 30 5.37 4.57 -8.18
N TYR A 31 4.75 4.86 -7.03
CA TYR A 31 5.50 5.09 -5.79
C TYR A 31 6.31 3.84 -5.35
N ALA A 32 5.80 2.64 -5.65
CA ALA A 32 6.48 1.39 -5.30
C ALA A 32 7.75 1.17 -6.13
N GLU A 33 7.77 1.59 -7.41
CA GLU A 33 8.97 1.64 -8.23
C GLU A 33 10.00 2.61 -7.64
N ALA A 34 9.59 3.84 -7.35
CA ALA A 34 10.47 4.84 -6.75
C ALA A 34 11.05 4.37 -5.41
N GLN A 35 10.25 3.68 -4.60
CA GLN A 35 10.69 3.10 -3.34
C GLN A 35 11.67 1.94 -3.56
N ASN A 36 11.42 1.07 -4.55
CA ASN A 36 12.34 -0.01 -4.90
C ASN A 36 13.67 0.53 -5.41
N MET A 37 13.66 1.57 -6.25
CA MET A 37 14.88 2.27 -6.70
C MET A 37 15.68 2.80 -5.51
N ARG A 38 15.01 3.44 -4.57
CA ARG A 38 15.66 4.06 -3.40
C ARG A 38 16.28 3.04 -2.43
N TRP A 39 15.59 1.93 -2.16
CA TRP A 39 15.95 0.99 -1.09
C TRP A 39 16.60 -0.31 -1.59
N HIS A 40 16.45 -0.63 -2.88
CA HIS A 40 16.89 -1.88 -3.48
C HIS A 40 17.59 -1.68 -4.83
N ASN A 41 17.99 -0.45 -5.18
CA ASN A 41 18.65 -0.11 -6.44
C ASN A 41 17.93 -0.67 -7.68
N GLY A 42 16.59 -0.78 -7.62
CA GLY A 42 15.79 -1.30 -8.72
C GLY A 42 15.89 -2.81 -8.98
N THR A 43 16.61 -3.57 -8.17
CA THR A 43 16.92 -4.98 -8.43
C THR A 43 15.71 -5.89 -8.62
N ASN A 44 14.58 -5.52 -8.03
CA ASN A 44 13.33 -6.28 -8.11
C ASN A 44 12.29 -5.65 -9.05
N TRP A 45 12.68 -4.66 -9.86
CA TRP A 45 11.75 -3.90 -10.68
C TRP A 45 12.08 -3.96 -12.17
N GLY A 46 11.06 -4.21 -12.97
CA GLY A 46 11.17 -4.25 -14.43
C GLY A 46 10.98 -5.63 -15.05
N PRO A 47 11.04 -5.71 -16.39
CA PRO A 47 10.98 -6.97 -17.13
C PRO A 47 12.14 -7.88 -16.71
N LYS A 48 11.86 -9.16 -16.48
CA LYS A 48 12.84 -10.18 -16.07
C LYS A 48 13.51 -9.94 -14.70
N ALA A 49 13.22 -8.84 -13.99
CA ALA A 49 13.72 -8.64 -12.63
C ALA A 49 13.11 -9.70 -11.68
N PRO A 50 13.94 -10.33 -10.81
CA PRO A 50 13.43 -11.33 -9.89
C PRO A 50 12.50 -10.69 -8.86
N ARG A 51 11.39 -11.35 -8.55
CA ARG A 51 10.57 -10.97 -7.40
C ARG A 51 11.25 -11.49 -6.13
N LYS A 52 11.12 -10.75 -5.03
CA LYS A 52 11.77 -11.12 -3.76
C LYS A 52 10.70 -11.45 -2.73
N ARG A 53 10.62 -12.71 -2.32
CA ARG A 53 9.72 -13.12 -1.22
C ARG A 53 10.18 -12.47 0.08
N THR A 54 9.25 -12.01 0.89
CA THR A 54 9.53 -11.45 2.21
C THR A 54 9.82 -12.54 3.23
N ALA A 55 10.47 -12.17 4.34
CA ALA A 55 10.89 -13.14 5.36
C ALA A 55 9.69 -13.84 6.02
N SER A 56 9.85 -15.12 6.35
CA SER A 56 8.80 -15.95 6.98
C SER A 56 8.26 -15.36 8.28
N ALA A 57 9.10 -14.68 9.06
CA ALA A 57 8.66 -13.98 10.26
C ALA A 57 7.63 -12.87 9.98
N TYR A 58 7.73 -12.21 8.82
CA TYR A 58 6.78 -11.18 8.41
C TYR A 58 5.41 -11.77 8.02
N TRP A 59 5.40 -13.00 7.46
CA TRP A 59 4.17 -13.70 7.11
C TRP A 59 3.30 -14.07 8.32
N ARG A 60 3.84 -14.01 9.54
CA ARG A 60 3.07 -14.17 10.77
C ARG A 60 2.29 -12.93 11.20
N ALA A 61 2.52 -11.77 10.55
CA ALA A 61 1.84 -10.54 10.92
C ALA A 61 0.31 -10.63 10.74
N PRO A 62 -0.24 -11.11 9.60
CA PRO A 62 -1.69 -11.26 9.44
C PRO A 62 -2.34 -12.18 10.47
N LEU A 63 -1.65 -13.24 10.89
CA LEU A 63 -2.15 -14.14 11.93
C LEU A 63 -2.34 -13.40 13.27
N ARG A 64 -1.39 -12.52 13.63
CA ARG A 64 -1.51 -11.69 14.85
C ARG A 64 -2.66 -10.69 14.73
N TRP A 65 -2.81 -10.06 13.56
CA TRP A 65 -3.93 -9.14 13.33
C TRP A 65 -5.27 -9.86 13.40
N ASN A 66 -5.36 -11.06 12.84
CA ASN A 66 -6.55 -11.89 12.92
C ASN A 66 -6.88 -12.29 14.37
N ALA A 67 -5.87 -12.66 15.16
CA ALA A 67 -6.05 -12.97 16.57
C ALA A 67 -6.50 -11.77 17.41
N ALA A 68 -6.16 -10.56 17.01
CA ALA A 68 -6.55 -9.31 17.68
C ALA A 68 -7.87 -8.71 17.14
N ALA A 69 -8.58 -9.41 16.24
CA ALA A 69 -9.71 -8.85 15.50
C ALA A 69 -10.86 -8.37 16.38
N ASP A 70 -11.20 -9.12 17.45
CA ASP A 70 -12.29 -8.76 18.34
C ASP A 70 -11.98 -7.49 19.14
N ALA A 71 -10.76 -7.37 19.65
CA ALA A 71 -10.32 -6.18 20.37
C ALA A 71 -10.33 -4.95 19.43
N PHE A 72 -9.86 -5.10 18.20
CA PHE A 72 -9.90 -4.04 17.21
C PHE A 72 -11.33 -3.65 16.84
N ALA A 73 -12.21 -4.63 16.65
CA ALA A 73 -13.62 -4.38 16.33
C ALA A 73 -14.35 -3.66 17.46
N ALA A 74 -14.05 -4.01 18.72
CA ALA A 74 -14.60 -3.33 19.90
C ALA A 74 -14.16 -1.85 19.97
N GLU A 75 -12.91 -1.55 19.63
CA GLU A 75 -12.37 -0.18 19.64
C GLU A 75 -12.85 0.67 18.45
N HIS A 76 -12.89 0.07 17.25
CA HIS A 76 -13.09 0.82 16.00
C HIS A 76 -14.47 0.60 15.34
N GLY A 77 -15.30 -0.30 15.85
CA GLY A 77 -16.63 -0.62 15.30
C GLY A 77 -16.60 -1.31 13.93
N ARG A 78 -15.46 -1.87 13.50
CA ARG A 78 -15.26 -2.50 12.18
C ARG A 78 -14.10 -3.49 12.18
N ARG A 79 -14.03 -4.31 11.14
CA ARG A 79 -12.90 -5.22 10.90
C ARG A 79 -11.64 -4.45 10.46
N GLN A 80 -10.47 -5.01 10.78
CA GLN A 80 -9.19 -4.51 10.27
C GLN A 80 -9.10 -4.71 8.75
N ARG A 81 -8.53 -3.74 8.06
CA ARG A 81 -8.30 -3.77 6.61
C ARG A 81 -6.82 -3.89 6.30
N VAL A 82 -6.47 -4.84 5.44
CA VAL A 82 -5.08 -5.11 5.04
C VAL A 82 -4.93 -4.90 3.54
N PHE A 83 -4.16 -3.91 3.12
CA PHE A 83 -3.80 -3.72 1.72
C PHE A 83 -2.67 -4.67 1.31
N CYS A 84 -2.96 -5.58 0.42
CA CYS A 84 -2.03 -6.53 -0.17
C CYS A 84 -2.03 -6.36 -1.72
N ALA A 85 -0.95 -6.14 -2.38
CA ALA A 85 0.42 -5.89 -2.01
C ALA A 85 0.78 -4.46 -2.45
N SER A 86 1.23 -3.63 -1.51
CA SER A 86 1.51 -2.22 -1.81
C SER A 86 2.82 -2.01 -2.60
N LEU A 87 3.76 -2.95 -2.54
CA LEU A 87 5.08 -2.93 -3.20
C LEU A 87 5.21 -3.99 -4.30
N ALA A 88 4.11 -4.58 -4.72
CA ALA A 88 4.04 -5.64 -5.72
C ALA A 88 2.65 -5.67 -6.35
N ASP A 89 2.36 -6.72 -7.11
CA ASP A 89 1.02 -7.03 -7.62
C ASP A 89 0.78 -8.54 -7.41
N VAL A 90 -0.35 -8.90 -6.79
CA VAL A 90 -0.71 -10.30 -6.51
C VAL A 90 -0.88 -11.10 -7.81
N PHE A 91 -1.33 -10.45 -8.87
CA PHE A 91 -1.61 -11.04 -10.17
C PHE A 91 -0.46 -10.84 -11.18
N ASP A 92 0.78 -10.68 -10.69
CA ASP A 92 1.96 -10.60 -11.55
C ASP A 92 2.39 -11.99 -12.03
N ASN A 93 2.56 -12.15 -13.37
CA ASN A 93 3.01 -13.40 -14.00
C ASN A 93 4.43 -13.84 -13.57
N ALA A 94 5.25 -12.88 -13.14
CA ALA A 94 6.63 -13.16 -12.73
C ALA A 94 6.74 -13.69 -11.28
N VAL A 95 5.63 -13.75 -10.56
CA VAL A 95 5.59 -14.33 -9.21
C VAL A 95 5.43 -15.84 -9.30
N PRO A 96 6.28 -16.64 -8.64
CA PRO A 96 6.13 -18.07 -8.56
C PRO A 96 4.73 -18.49 -8.08
N PRO A 97 4.05 -19.43 -8.75
CA PRO A 97 2.69 -19.84 -8.36
C PRO A 97 2.58 -20.31 -6.91
N GLU A 98 3.59 -21.00 -6.39
CA GLU A 98 3.65 -21.51 -5.03
C GLU A 98 3.60 -20.39 -3.98
N TRP A 99 4.21 -19.21 -4.25
CA TRP A 99 4.13 -18.07 -3.34
C TRP A 99 2.71 -17.49 -3.27
N ARG A 100 2.00 -17.56 -4.40
CA ARG A 100 0.60 -17.13 -4.46
C ARG A 100 -0.30 -18.12 -3.75
N SER A 101 -0.04 -19.42 -3.90
CA SER A 101 -0.76 -20.46 -3.16
C SER A 101 -0.61 -20.29 -1.64
N ASP A 102 0.60 -20.00 -1.17
CA ASP A 102 0.85 -19.70 0.26
C ASP A 102 0.10 -18.44 0.72
N LEU A 103 -0.02 -17.42 -0.15
CA LEU A 103 -0.80 -16.22 0.16
C LEU A 103 -2.29 -16.55 0.28
N TRP A 104 -2.83 -17.37 -0.63
CA TRP A 104 -4.24 -17.78 -0.56
C TRP A 104 -4.52 -18.58 0.71
N ALA A 105 -3.65 -19.50 1.09
CA ALA A 105 -3.76 -20.25 2.35
C ALA A 105 -3.77 -19.32 3.58
N LEU A 106 -2.88 -18.31 3.60
CA LEU A 106 -2.83 -17.33 4.68
C LEU A 106 -4.12 -16.48 4.75
N ILE A 107 -4.71 -16.12 3.61
CA ILE A 107 -5.97 -15.36 3.55
C ILE A 107 -7.13 -16.20 4.08
N GLU A 108 -7.19 -17.49 3.75
CA GLU A 108 -8.18 -18.44 4.29
C GLU A 108 -8.02 -18.62 5.80
N GLU A 109 -6.78 -18.70 6.30
CA GLU A 109 -6.47 -18.84 7.73
C GLU A 109 -6.77 -17.55 8.54
N THR A 110 -7.00 -16.43 7.86
CA THR A 110 -7.25 -15.14 8.52
C THR A 110 -8.62 -14.53 8.17
N PRO A 111 -9.73 -15.24 8.45
CA PRO A 111 -11.07 -14.84 8.04
C PRO A 111 -11.62 -13.59 8.77
N GLN A 112 -11.00 -13.16 9.88
CA GLN A 112 -11.47 -12.04 10.68
C GLN A 112 -10.96 -10.68 10.22
N ILE A 113 -10.05 -10.62 9.24
CA ILE A 113 -9.54 -9.37 8.68
C ILE A 113 -9.99 -9.22 7.22
N ASP A 114 -10.13 -7.97 6.75
CA ASP A 114 -10.54 -7.66 5.39
C ASP A 114 -9.31 -7.45 4.50
N TRP A 115 -9.10 -8.35 3.54
CA TRP A 115 -8.03 -8.26 2.56
C TRP A 115 -8.45 -7.40 1.36
N LEU A 116 -7.63 -6.40 1.04
CA LEU A 116 -7.85 -5.48 -0.08
C LEU A 116 -6.77 -5.72 -1.12
N LEU A 117 -7.11 -6.39 -2.22
CA LEU A 117 -6.21 -6.72 -3.32
C LEU A 117 -6.42 -5.74 -4.46
N LEU A 118 -5.40 -4.93 -4.76
CA LEU A 118 -5.46 -3.97 -5.85
C LEU A 118 -4.48 -4.35 -6.95
N THR A 119 -4.96 -4.44 -8.19
CA THR A 119 -4.13 -4.83 -9.33
C THR A 119 -4.25 -3.87 -10.52
N LYS A 120 -3.22 -3.87 -11.37
CA LYS A 120 -3.23 -3.29 -12.72
C LYS A 120 -3.26 -4.37 -13.81
N ARG A 121 -3.47 -5.63 -13.41
CA ARG A 121 -3.48 -6.82 -14.27
C ARG A 121 -4.84 -7.54 -14.22
N ALA A 122 -5.91 -6.80 -14.52
CA ALA A 122 -7.26 -7.34 -14.45
C ALA A 122 -7.41 -8.67 -15.22
N GLY A 123 -6.82 -8.80 -16.41
CA GLY A 123 -6.88 -9.99 -17.24
C GLY A 123 -6.23 -11.25 -16.63
N ASN A 124 -5.50 -11.12 -15.53
CA ASN A 124 -4.89 -12.25 -14.83
C ASN A 124 -5.73 -12.73 -13.64
N ILE A 125 -6.70 -11.94 -13.17
CA ILE A 125 -7.46 -12.25 -11.96
C ILE A 125 -8.04 -13.67 -12.04
N ALA A 126 -8.88 -13.95 -13.02
CA ALA A 126 -9.58 -15.24 -13.14
C ALA A 126 -8.64 -16.46 -13.23
N LYS A 127 -7.41 -16.25 -13.77
CA LYS A 127 -6.44 -17.34 -13.95
C LYS A 127 -5.61 -17.62 -12.70
N MET A 128 -5.60 -16.69 -11.74
CA MET A 128 -4.70 -16.71 -10.58
C MET A 128 -5.44 -16.75 -9.25
N LEU A 129 -6.77 -16.74 -9.27
CA LEU A 129 -7.60 -17.06 -8.10
C LEU A 129 -7.44 -18.53 -7.72
N PRO A 130 -7.56 -18.89 -6.44
CA PRO A 130 -7.51 -20.30 -6.03
C PRO A 130 -8.77 -21.05 -6.44
N ASP A 131 -8.68 -22.38 -6.58
CA ASP A 131 -9.83 -23.22 -6.95
C ASP A 131 -10.97 -23.12 -5.93
N SER A 132 -10.64 -22.88 -4.65
CA SER A 132 -11.59 -22.65 -3.56
C SER A 132 -12.32 -21.29 -3.61
N TRP A 133 -12.00 -20.43 -4.59
CA TRP A 133 -12.56 -19.08 -4.67
C TRP A 133 -14.08 -19.06 -4.78
N GLY A 134 -14.68 -19.98 -5.57
CA GLY A 134 -16.12 -20.11 -5.74
C GLY A 134 -16.81 -18.80 -6.13
N ALA A 135 -17.80 -18.38 -5.33
CA ALA A 135 -18.50 -17.10 -5.48
C ALA A 135 -17.75 -15.90 -4.91
N GLY A 136 -16.53 -16.11 -4.45
CA GLY A 136 -15.69 -15.10 -3.78
C GLY A 136 -15.66 -15.25 -2.26
N TRP A 137 -14.55 -14.87 -1.65
CA TRP A 137 -14.36 -14.93 -0.21
C TRP A 137 -14.88 -13.66 0.48
N ALA A 138 -15.65 -13.84 1.55
CA ALA A 138 -16.31 -12.74 2.26
C ALA A 138 -15.32 -11.71 2.88
N ASN A 139 -14.10 -12.15 3.15
CA ASN A 139 -13.03 -11.31 3.72
C ASN A 139 -12.09 -10.73 2.66
N VAL A 140 -12.36 -10.90 1.35
CA VAL A 140 -11.50 -10.38 0.27
C VAL A 140 -12.28 -9.41 -0.61
N ALA A 141 -11.69 -8.26 -0.86
CA ALA A 141 -12.11 -7.32 -1.89
C ALA A 141 -11.03 -7.20 -2.96
N VAL A 142 -11.37 -7.52 -4.20
CA VAL A 142 -10.49 -7.32 -5.35
C VAL A 142 -10.84 -5.98 -6.01
N GLY A 143 -9.83 -5.22 -6.38
CA GLY A 143 -9.97 -3.95 -7.08
C GLY A 143 -8.98 -3.81 -8.22
N VAL A 144 -9.31 -2.97 -9.21
CA VAL A 144 -8.42 -2.59 -10.31
C VAL A 144 -8.07 -1.12 -10.24
N THR A 145 -6.88 -0.77 -10.70
CA THR A 145 -6.50 0.64 -10.89
C THR A 145 -6.89 1.07 -12.29
N ALA A 146 -7.80 2.03 -12.41
CA ALA A 146 -8.25 2.59 -13.66
C ALA A 146 -7.95 4.11 -13.66
N GLY A 147 -6.83 4.51 -14.23
CA GLY A 147 -6.36 5.90 -14.28
C GLY A 147 -6.70 6.63 -15.56
N THR A 148 -7.05 5.92 -16.62
CA THR A 148 -7.47 6.43 -17.90
C THR A 148 -8.82 5.86 -18.32
N LEU A 149 -9.50 6.54 -19.25
CA LEU A 149 -10.75 6.02 -19.82
C LEU A 149 -10.54 4.66 -20.53
N ALA A 150 -9.38 4.50 -21.17
CA ALA A 150 -9.03 3.27 -21.87
C ALA A 150 -8.88 2.10 -20.88
N THR A 151 -8.12 2.28 -19.79
CA THR A 151 -7.96 1.26 -18.75
C THR A 151 -9.26 1.00 -18.01
N ALA A 152 -10.07 2.04 -17.77
CA ALA A 152 -11.39 1.85 -17.16
C ALA A 152 -12.33 0.99 -18.04
N LYS A 153 -12.41 1.29 -19.34
CA LYS A 153 -13.22 0.51 -20.28
C LYS A 153 -12.74 -0.94 -20.41
N ARG A 154 -11.44 -1.18 -20.30
CA ARG A 154 -10.87 -2.53 -20.39
C ARG A 154 -11.05 -3.34 -19.10
N ASP A 155 -10.71 -2.74 -17.95
CA ASP A 155 -10.48 -3.48 -16.70
C ASP A 155 -11.73 -3.56 -15.80
N ILE A 156 -12.62 -2.57 -15.87
CA ILE A 156 -13.84 -2.59 -15.04
C ILE A 156 -14.78 -3.74 -15.44
N PRO A 157 -15.06 -4.01 -16.71
CA PRO A 157 -15.89 -5.16 -17.08
C PRO A 157 -15.30 -6.50 -16.63
N ILE A 158 -13.96 -6.66 -16.71
CA ILE A 158 -13.28 -7.88 -16.25
C ILE A 158 -13.45 -8.04 -14.73
N LEU A 159 -13.29 -6.95 -13.98
CA LEU A 159 -13.49 -6.95 -12.54
C LEU A 159 -14.93 -7.31 -12.16
N GLN A 160 -15.91 -6.73 -12.87
CA GLN A 160 -17.34 -7.01 -12.64
C GLN A 160 -17.73 -8.46 -12.96
N ALA A 161 -17.05 -9.09 -13.92
CA ALA A 161 -17.22 -10.49 -14.25
C ALA A 161 -16.53 -11.45 -13.26
N THR A 162 -15.67 -10.93 -12.39
CA THR A 162 -15.00 -11.74 -11.36
C THR A 162 -15.99 -12.05 -10.23
N PRO A 163 -16.21 -13.32 -9.87
CA PRO A 163 -17.05 -13.67 -8.74
C PRO A 163 -16.53 -12.99 -7.46
N ALA A 164 -17.40 -12.31 -6.73
CA ALA A 164 -17.02 -11.61 -5.53
C ALA A 164 -18.17 -11.59 -4.50
N ALA A 165 -17.92 -12.09 -3.30
CA ALA A 165 -18.89 -12.02 -2.20
C ALA A 165 -19.09 -10.55 -1.72
N ARG A 166 -18.16 -9.65 -2.03
CA ARG A 166 -18.27 -8.20 -1.81
C ARG A 166 -18.23 -7.47 -3.15
N PRO A 167 -19.01 -6.40 -3.33
CA PRO A 167 -18.97 -5.64 -4.57
C PRO A 167 -17.57 -5.09 -4.82
N ALA A 168 -17.06 -5.35 -6.01
CA ALA A 168 -15.78 -4.82 -6.48
C ALA A 168 -15.79 -3.28 -6.45
N ARG A 169 -14.76 -2.66 -5.87
CA ARG A 169 -14.63 -1.21 -5.85
C ARG A 169 -13.53 -0.77 -6.81
N PRO A 170 -13.87 -0.13 -7.95
CA PRO A 170 -12.86 0.50 -8.78
C PRO A 170 -12.24 1.67 -7.99
N LYS A 171 -10.91 1.68 -7.87
CA LYS A 171 -10.20 2.86 -7.40
C LYS A 171 -10.03 3.81 -8.57
N ALA A 172 -10.86 4.84 -8.64
CA ALA A 172 -10.59 5.97 -9.50
C ALA A 172 -9.32 6.68 -8.98
N VAL A 173 -8.29 6.74 -9.81
CA VAL A 173 -7.17 7.66 -9.57
C VAL A 173 -7.71 9.05 -9.86
N GLY A 174 -8.03 9.80 -8.79
CA GLY A 174 -8.43 11.18 -8.91
C GLY A 174 -7.38 11.94 -9.74
N ARG A 175 -7.83 12.86 -10.61
CA ARG A 175 -6.96 13.77 -11.33
C ARG A 175 -5.94 14.35 -10.37
N ALA A 176 -4.66 14.14 -10.64
CA ALA A 176 -3.59 14.87 -9.99
C ALA A 176 -3.89 16.38 -10.13
N GLY A 177 -4.12 17.03 -8.98
CA GLY A 177 -3.97 18.46 -8.82
C GLY A 177 -4.96 19.38 -9.53
N ARG A 178 -6.14 19.57 -8.97
CA ARG A 178 -6.51 20.96 -8.70
C ARG A 178 -5.89 21.28 -7.35
N ARG A 179 -4.87 22.12 -7.35
CA ARG A 179 -4.44 22.80 -6.14
C ARG A 179 -5.71 23.43 -5.54
N ALA A 180 -6.16 22.93 -4.40
CA ALA A 180 -7.10 23.65 -3.59
C ALA A 180 -6.50 25.05 -3.38
N GLY A 181 -7.25 26.07 -3.70
CA GLY A 181 -6.84 27.46 -3.58
C GLY A 181 -6.26 27.68 -2.19
N ALA A 182 -5.13 28.34 -2.11
CA ALA A 182 -4.53 28.75 -0.85
C ALA A 182 -5.60 29.46 0.00
N PRO A 183 -5.69 29.16 1.29
CA PRO A 183 -6.54 29.91 2.19
C PRO A 183 -6.11 31.39 2.19
N PRO A 184 -7.05 32.35 2.22
CA PRO A 184 -6.71 33.77 2.19
C PRO A 184 -5.90 34.16 3.42
N GLY A 185 -4.72 34.75 3.17
CA GLY A 185 -4.08 35.72 4.02
C GLY A 185 -3.72 35.31 5.45
N ARG A 186 -2.62 34.57 5.63
CA ARG A 186 -1.81 34.77 6.85
C ARG A 186 -0.84 35.92 6.57
N THR A 187 -1.06 37.05 7.21
CA THR A 187 -0.10 38.17 7.29
C THR A 187 1.26 37.64 7.74
N PRO A 188 2.37 38.07 7.13
CA PRO A 188 3.68 37.65 7.57
C PRO A 188 3.94 38.13 8.99
N ARG A 189 4.21 37.25 9.91
CA ARG A 189 4.70 37.58 11.23
C ARG A 189 6.07 38.28 11.08
N ARG A 190 6.19 39.46 11.66
CA ARG A 190 7.47 40.18 11.78
C ARG A 190 8.55 39.24 12.36
N PRO A 191 9.78 39.24 11.82
CA PRO A 191 10.85 38.47 12.41
C PRO A 191 11.17 38.97 13.83
N VAL A 192 11.24 38.02 14.74
CA VAL A 192 11.71 38.27 16.12
C VAL A 192 13.21 38.53 16.04
N PRO A 193 13.71 39.64 16.60
CA PRO A 193 15.15 39.88 16.63
C PRO A 193 15.87 38.83 17.49
N PRO A 194 17.12 38.47 17.15
CA PRO A 194 17.88 37.50 17.91
C PRO A 194 18.19 38.06 19.33
N PRO A 195 18.33 37.18 20.34
CA PRO A 195 18.65 37.61 21.69
C PRO A 195 20.04 38.24 21.71
N GLU A 196 20.11 39.38 22.38
CA GLU A 196 21.32 40.21 22.60
C GLU A 196 22.39 39.35 23.31
N ARG A 197 23.53 39.17 22.65
CA ARG A 197 24.66 38.45 23.22
C ARG A 197 25.18 39.24 24.40
N LEU A 198 25.04 38.74 25.63
CA LEU A 198 25.68 39.24 26.83
C LEU A 198 27.21 39.37 26.59
N ARG A 199 27.70 40.59 26.51
CA ARG A 199 29.12 40.92 26.45
C ARG A 199 29.80 40.36 27.69
N ARG A 200 30.73 39.45 27.53
CA ARG A 200 31.59 38.96 28.61
C ARG A 200 32.44 40.14 29.11
N ALA A 201 32.34 40.40 30.42
CA ALA A 201 33.19 41.34 31.12
C ALA A 201 34.70 40.93 31.02
N PRO A 202 35.64 41.91 30.95
CA PRO A 202 37.05 41.60 30.85
C PRO A 202 37.58 41.00 32.17
N ARG A 203 38.35 39.91 32.06
CA ARG A 203 39.09 39.32 33.19
C ARG A 203 40.16 40.30 33.64
N LEU A 204 40.05 40.79 34.85
CA LEU A 204 41.12 41.49 35.55
C LEU A 204 42.29 40.53 35.80
N ARG A 205 43.47 40.85 35.25
CA ARG A 205 44.73 40.24 35.61
C ARG A 205 45.07 40.71 37.02
N GLY A 206 45.05 39.81 38.01
CA GLY A 206 45.64 39.98 39.31
C GLY A 206 47.15 39.69 39.28
N GLN A 207 47.91 40.61 39.70
CA GLN A 207 49.35 40.51 39.93
C GLN A 207 49.67 39.68 41.17
N ARG A 208 50.82 38.99 41.08
CA ARG A 208 51.69 38.29 42.01
C ARG A 208 51.48 36.78 42.11
#